data_08a50037f3655bf73aab406b4a89e206
#
_entry.id   08a50037f3655bf73aab406b4a89e206
#
_cell.length_a   1.000
_cell.length_b   1.000
_cell.length_c   1.000
_cell.angle_alpha   90.00
_cell.angle_beta   90.00
_cell.angle_gamma   90.00
#
_symmetry.space_group_name_H-M   'P 1'
#
loop_
_entity.id
_entity.type
_entity.pdbx_description
1 polymer ?
#
loop_
_entity_poly.entity_id
_entity_poly.type
_entity_poly.pdbx_seq_one_letter_code
_entity_poly.pdbx_strand_id
1 'polypeptide(L)'
;MEDSSKKNAFFGWRMVGIALFADFCVVGFAFQSYPVIQLVLAEEMELSRFLATLTIPGFMLISAITMPLVGKLLDTYSIRTVLIFGSFVYGLSLISLYFVNSYTAFIIIFVLPIALGASLMGNLSVSKLVSRWFREYTGRALGIAALGVSFSGLVMPNLTNYLLIDLGLSWREAYLYYGLFTLIVNAPLFRFLVIDNPEEVDQLPDGITKNDEQKLTESDDEDWTLKQLLNNRNFWVLSFVFALQFCAMMAVLAHITFYASERGWAEQAAWIFSMYAVPAMISKLVFGWLIENKMDARLAVSTSLVIQLVGTLLILVSESSSQLSLIIALFGFGGGAALPLSNILFNKVYTQKSFGFS
;
A
#
# COMPACT_ATOMS: atom_id res chain seq x y z
N MET A 1 17.95 -45.56 13.71
CA MET A 1 16.69 -44.95 14.14
C MET A 1 16.75 -43.51 13.59
N GLU A 2 16.27 -43.35 12.40
CA GLU A 2 16.15 -42.00 11.77
C GLU A 2 15.06 -41.25 12.49
N ASP A 3 15.46 -40.19 13.16
CA ASP A 3 14.54 -39.21 13.74
C ASP A 3 13.87 -38.43 12.57
N SER A 4 12.68 -38.91 12.22
CA SER A 4 11.79 -38.22 11.30
C SER A 4 11.22 -36.99 11.99
N SER A 5 12.06 -35.98 12.27
CA SER A 5 11.59 -34.66 12.68
C SER A 5 10.72 -34.14 11.55
N LYS A 6 9.40 -34.17 11.75
CA LYS A 6 8.45 -33.45 10.92
C LYS A 6 9.02 -32.04 10.72
N LYS A 7 9.51 -31.72 9.54
CA LYS A 7 9.86 -30.36 9.17
C LYS A 7 8.60 -29.53 9.34
N ASN A 8 8.46 -28.90 10.50
CA ASN A 8 7.37 -27.94 10.71
C ASN A 8 7.47 -26.90 9.61
N ALA A 9 6.40 -26.72 8.86
CA ALA A 9 6.37 -25.74 7.77
C ALA A 9 6.78 -24.37 8.33
N PHE A 10 7.66 -23.65 7.62
CA PHE A 10 8.10 -22.33 8.02
C PHE A 10 6.93 -21.35 8.06
N PHE A 11 6.64 -20.81 9.25
CA PHE A 11 5.49 -19.94 9.47
C PHE A 11 5.63 -18.56 8.83
N GLY A 12 6.83 -18.13 8.46
CA GLY A 12 7.08 -16.84 7.83
C GLY A 12 6.19 -16.56 6.61
N TRP A 13 5.95 -17.56 5.74
CA TRP A 13 5.07 -17.40 4.58
C TRP A 13 3.60 -17.18 4.96
N ARG A 14 3.16 -17.66 6.12
CA ARG A 14 1.82 -17.32 6.65
C ARG A 14 1.75 -15.86 7.05
N MET A 15 2.82 -15.31 7.65
CA MET A 15 2.89 -13.88 7.98
C MET A 15 2.86 -13.02 6.72
N VAL A 16 3.51 -13.46 5.63
CA VAL A 16 3.40 -12.80 4.31
C VAL A 16 1.96 -12.81 3.79
N GLY A 17 1.25 -13.95 3.90
CA GLY A 17 -0.16 -14.04 3.53
C GLY A 17 -1.06 -13.09 4.34
N ILE A 18 -0.82 -13.00 5.65
CA ILE A 18 -1.54 -12.07 6.55
C ILE A 18 -1.22 -10.62 6.18
N ALA A 19 0.04 -10.30 5.90
CA ALA A 19 0.47 -8.97 5.46
C ALA A 19 -0.21 -8.56 4.14
N LEU A 20 -0.23 -9.45 3.14
CA LEU A 20 -0.93 -9.25 1.88
C LEU A 20 -2.42 -8.96 2.10
N PHE A 21 -3.07 -9.76 2.95
CA PHE A 21 -4.48 -9.60 3.25
C PHE A 21 -4.78 -8.29 4.02
N ALA A 22 -3.92 -7.92 4.97
CA ALA A 22 -4.03 -6.67 5.70
C ALA A 22 -3.93 -5.46 4.76
N ASP A 23 -2.90 -5.42 3.90
CA ASP A 23 -2.72 -4.36 2.90
C ASP A 23 -3.87 -4.32 1.90
N PHE A 24 -4.40 -5.48 1.47
CA PHE A 24 -5.60 -5.56 0.64
C PHE A 24 -6.79 -4.86 1.30
N CYS A 25 -7.09 -5.17 2.56
CA CYS A 25 -8.24 -4.60 3.25
C CYS A 25 -8.04 -3.11 3.55
N VAL A 26 -6.88 -2.73 4.07
CA VAL A 26 -6.60 -1.34 4.47
C VAL A 26 -6.66 -0.39 3.28
N VAL A 27 -5.93 -0.73 2.21
CA VAL A 27 -5.88 0.11 1.02
C VAL A 27 -7.17 -0.04 0.21
N GLY A 28 -7.75 -1.24 0.19
CA GLY A 28 -8.95 -1.54 -0.56
C GLY A 28 -10.17 -0.78 -0.07
N PHE A 29 -10.46 -0.84 1.22
CA PHE A 29 -11.72 -0.33 1.77
C PHE A 29 -11.80 1.20 1.84
N ALA A 30 -10.69 1.90 2.08
CA ALA A 30 -10.69 3.35 2.09
C ALA A 30 -10.20 3.95 0.78
N PHE A 31 -9.04 3.51 0.30
CA PHE A 31 -8.34 4.19 -0.78
C PHE A 31 -8.84 3.75 -2.17
N GLN A 32 -8.92 2.44 -2.44
CA GLN A 32 -9.27 1.93 -3.78
C GLN A 32 -10.79 1.96 -4.07
N SER A 33 -11.65 1.90 -3.04
CA SER A 33 -13.09 2.06 -3.20
C SER A 33 -13.51 3.51 -3.40
N TYR A 34 -12.74 4.47 -2.84
CA TYR A 34 -13.11 5.88 -2.83
C TYR A 34 -13.31 6.50 -4.23
N PRO A 35 -12.49 6.22 -5.26
CA PRO A 35 -12.70 6.75 -6.59
C PRO A 35 -14.08 6.45 -7.21
N VAL A 36 -14.73 5.38 -6.79
CA VAL A 36 -16.10 5.05 -7.18
C VAL A 36 -17.10 5.77 -6.26
N ILE A 37 -16.87 5.71 -4.96
CA ILE A 37 -17.74 6.33 -3.96
C ILE A 37 -17.79 7.85 -4.12
N GLN A 38 -16.68 8.50 -4.45
CA GLN A 38 -16.62 9.96 -4.63
C GLN A 38 -17.59 10.49 -5.69
N LEU A 39 -17.92 9.69 -6.71
CA LEU A 39 -18.88 10.08 -7.74
C LEU A 39 -20.29 10.22 -7.14
N VAL A 40 -20.74 9.20 -6.41
CA VAL A 40 -22.06 9.19 -5.75
C VAL A 40 -22.11 10.22 -4.61
N LEU A 41 -21.03 10.34 -3.86
CA LEU A 41 -20.89 11.32 -2.76
C LEU A 41 -20.96 12.76 -3.28
N ALA A 42 -20.29 13.05 -4.40
CA ALA A 42 -20.30 14.37 -5.02
C ALA A 42 -21.68 14.75 -5.52
N GLU A 43 -22.42 13.80 -6.10
CA GLU A 43 -23.79 14.01 -6.56
C GLU A 43 -24.75 14.23 -5.38
N GLU A 44 -24.73 13.33 -4.37
CA GLU A 44 -25.63 13.38 -3.22
C GLU A 44 -25.44 14.64 -2.37
N MET A 45 -24.20 15.07 -2.17
CA MET A 45 -23.86 16.23 -1.31
C MET A 45 -23.61 17.52 -2.09
N GLU A 46 -23.91 17.55 -3.39
CA GLU A 46 -23.73 18.70 -4.31
C GLU A 46 -22.30 19.27 -4.25
N LEU A 47 -21.28 18.40 -4.18
CA LEU A 47 -19.90 18.80 -4.02
C LEU A 47 -19.26 19.19 -5.36
N SER A 48 -18.42 20.22 -5.32
CA SER A 48 -17.50 20.45 -6.42
C SER A 48 -16.50 19.28 -6.54
N ARG A 49 -16.02 19.03 -7.76
CA ARG A 49 -14.98 18.02 -8.02
C ARG A 49 -13.75 18.21 -7.13
N PHE A 50 -13.37 19.46 -6.88
CA PHE A 50 -12.25 19.80 -6.00
C PHE A 50 -12.49 19.27 -4.57
N LEU A 51 -13.65 19.55 -3.99
CA LEU A 51 -13.97 19.09 -2.64
C LEU A 51 -14.00 17.57 -2.57
N ALA A 52 -14.65 16.89 -3.50
CA ALA A 52 -14.70 15.43 -3.52
C ALA A 52 -13.29 14.82 -3.58
N THR A 53 -12.40 15.34 -4.42
CA THR A 53 -11.04 14.78 -4.54
C THR A 53 -10.10 15.17 -3.39
N LEU A 54 -10.39 16.22 -2.62
CA LEU A 54 -9.56 16.69 -1.50
C LEU A 54 -9.42 15.65 -0.37
N THR A 55 -10.37 14.73 -0.27
CA THR A 55 -10.37 13.66 0.74
C THR A 55 -9.10 12.80 0.69
N ILE A 56 -8.63 12.41 -0.50
CA ILE A 56 -7.45 11.55 -0.66
C ILE A 56 -6.15 12.26 -0.25
N PRO A 57 -5.82 13.49 -0.73
CA PRO A 57 -4.67 14.24 -0.24
C PRO A 57 -4.70 14.45 1.29
N GLY A 58 -5.87 14.75 1.85
CA GLY A 58 -6.05 14.88 3.29
C GLY A 58 -5.74 13.59 4.06
N PHE A 59 -6.27 12.46 3.59
CA PHE A 59 -5.97 11.13 4.13
C PHE A 59 -4.47 10.82 4.08
N MET A 60 -3.81 11.08 2.94
CA MET A 60 -2.36 10.85 2.78
C MET A 60 -1.53 11.74 3.70
N LEU A 61 -1.91 13.00 3.85
CA LEU A 61 -1.22 13.94 4.74
C LEU A 61 -1.26 13.47 6.19
N ILE A 62 -2.44 13.10 6.69
CA ILE A 62 -2.58 12.60 8.07
C ILE A 62 -1.89 11.25 8.24
N SER A 63 -1.97 10.36 7.24
CA SER A 63 -1.20 9.11 7.26
C SER A 63 0.30 9.38 7.39
N ALA A 64 0.85 10.32 6.62
CA ALA A 64 2.26 10.69 6.71
C ALA A 64 2.65 11.27 8.09
N ILE A 65 1.80 12.16 8.65
CA ILE A 65 2.01 12.76 9.98
C ILE A 65 1.97 11.70 11.09
N THR A 66 1.12 10.68 10.94
CA THR A 66 0.96 9.61 11.95
C THR A 66 2.04 8.52 11.86
N MET A 67 2.76 8.39 10.73
CA MET A 67 3.81 7.36 10.54
C MET A 67 4.88 7.33 11.66
N PRO A 68 5.47 8.46 12.12
CA PRO A 68 6.43 8.43 13.22
C PRO A 68 5.82 7.92 14.54
N LEU A 69 4.53 8.24 14.79
CA LEU A 69 3.81 7.74 15.96
C LEU A 69 3.62 6.23 15.86
N VAL A 70 3.20 5.73 14.71
CA VAL A 70 3.03 4.29 14.46
C VAL A 70 4.37 3.57 14.61
N GLY A 71 5.46 4.13 14.07
CA GLY A 71 6.81 3.59 14.26
C GLY A 71 7.17 3.41 15.73
N LYS A 72 6.96 4.46 16.54
CA LYS A 72 7.20 4.41 18.00
C LYS A 72 6.31 3.41 18.72
N LEU A 73 5.04 3.27 18.32
CA LEU A 73 4.14 2.25 18.89
C LEU A 73 4.63 0.83 18.56
N LEU A 74 5.11 0.60 17.34
CA LEU A 74 5.68 -0.68 16.91
C LEU A 74 7.01 -1.01 17.59
N ASP A 75 7.74 -0.03 18.10
CA ASP A 75 8.96 -0.25 18.90
C ASP A 75 8.63 -0.56 20.36
N THR A 76 7.47 -0.09 20.85
CA THR A 76 7.08 -0.22 22.26
C THR A 76 6.16 -1.42 22.50
N TYR A 77 5.28 -1.71 21.55
CA TYR A 77 4.25 -2.74 21.67
C TYR A 77 4.45 -3.85 20.63
N SER A 78 3.81 -5.02 20.88
CA SER A 78 3.81 -6.10 19.90
C SER A 78 3.08 -5.68 18.61
N ILE A 79 3.59 -6.15 17.46
CA ILE A 79 2.99 -5.84 16.15
C ILE A 79 1.54 -6.33 16.11
N ARG A 80 1.28 -7.52 16.67
CA ARG A 80 -0.06 -8.08 16.85
C ARG A 80 -1.00 -7.11 17.55
N THR A 81 -0.58 -6.51 18.65
CA THR A 81 -1.39 -5.55 19.43
C THR A 81 -1.68 -4.29 18.62
N VAL A 82 -0.69 -3.75 17.91
CA VAL A 82 -0.85 -2.56 17.06
C VAL A 82 -1.82 -2.85 15.91
N LEU A 83 -1.72 -4.01 15.26
CA LEU A 83 -2.63 -4.42 14.17
C LEU A 83 -4.08 -4.57 14.68
N ILE A 84 -4.28 -5.20 15.85
CA ILE A 84 -5.61 -5.35 16.45
C ILE A 84 -6.20 -3.98 16.80
N PHE A 85 -5.43 -3.13 17.48
CA PHE A 85 -5.88 -1.77 17.84
C PHE A 85 -6.21 -0.95 16.57
N GLY A 86 -5.35 -1.03 15.55
CA GLY A 86 -5.59 -0.43 14.23
C GLY A 86 -6.89 -0.92 13.60
N SER A 87 -7.20 -2.23 13.70
CA SER A 87 -8.45 -2.79 13.18
C SER A 87 -9.67 -2.19 13.86
N PHE A 88 -9.63 -2.00 15.18
CA PHE A 88 -10.73 -1.35 15.91
C PHE A 88 -10.88 0.11 15.51
N VAL A 89 -9.79 0.88 15.47
CA VAL A 89 -9.83 2.28 15.05
C VAL A 89 -10.37 2.40 13.62
N TYR A 90 -9.83 1.61 12.69
CA TYR A 90 -10.20 1.64 11.29
C TYR A 90 -11.65 1.17 11.07
N GLY A 91 -12.01 0.01 11.61
CA GLY A 91 -13.32 -0.58 11.44
C GLY A 91 -14.44 0.26 12.04
N LEU A 92 -14.28 0.75 13.27
CA LEU A 92 -15.26 1.61 13.92
C LEU A 92 -15.42 2.96 13.18
N SER A 93 -14.31 3.49 12.66
CA SER A 93 -14.35 4.73 11.87
C SER A 93 -15.08 4.54 10.54
N LEU A 94 -14.88 3.41 9.84
CA LEU A 94 -15.65 3.09 8.64
C LEU A 94 -17.16 2.92 8.97
N ILE A 95 -17.50 2.23 10.06
CA ILE A 95 -18.89 2.09 10.52
C ILE A 95 -19.50 3.44 10.83
N SER A 96 -18.74 4.37 11.45
CA SER A 96 -19.27 5.69 11.81
C SER A 96 -19.69 6.52 10.58
N LEU A 97 -19.13 6.25 9.40
CA LEU A 97 -19.56 6.90 8.15
C LEU A 97 -21.02 6.58 7.79
N TYR A 98 -21.57 5.48 8.29
CA TYR A 98 -22.99 5.15 8.08
C TYR A 98 -23.94 6.24 8.62
N PHE A 99 -23.55 6.91 9.71
CA PHE A 99 -24.37 7.93 10.38
C PHE A 99 -24.10 9.35 9.87
N VAL A 100 -23.26 9.50 8.87
CA VAL A 100 -22.83 10.83 8.38
C VAL A 100 -23.80 11.39 7.34
N ASN A 101 -24.23 12.64 7.57
CA ASN A 101 -25.14 13.38 6.69
C ASN A 101 -24.54 14.70 6.17
N SER A 102 -23.27 15.00 6.45
CA SER A 102 -22.60 16.21 5.96
C SER A 102 -21.19 15.91 5.49
N TYR A 103 -20.75 16.61 4.46
CA TYR A 103 -19.39 16.46 3.93
C TYR A 103 -18.31 16.80 4.98
N THR A 104 -18.56 17.79 5.81
CA THR A 104 -17.61 18.16 6.90
C THR A 104 -17.39 16.99 7.87
N ALA A 105 -18.45 16.31 8.29
CA ALA A 105 -18.32 15.13 9.15
C ALA A 105 -17.63 13.98 8.41
N PHE A 106 -17.98 13.77 7.12
CA PHE A 106 -17.34 12.76 6.28
C PHE A 106 -15.84 12.96 6.21
N ILE A 107 -15.38 14.16 5.80
CA ILE A 107 -13.95 14.42 5.61
C ILE A 107 -13.17 14.33 6.91
N ILE A 108 -13.74 14.79 8.04
CA ILE A 108 -13.10 14.68 9.35
C ILE A 108 -12.88 13.20 9.73
N ILE A 109 -13.90 12.38 9.59
CA ILE A 109 -13.81 10.95 9.92
C ILE A 109 -12.88 10.23 8.94
N PHE A 110 -12.97 10.54 7.64
CA PHE A 110 -12.14 9.88 6.64
C PHE A 110 -10.66 10.24 6.78
N VAL A 111 -10.38 11.52 7.00
CA VAL A 111 -9.02 12.04 7.03
C VAL A 111 -8.33 11.80 8.37
N LEU A 112 -9.04 11.82 9.50
CA LEU A 112 -8.39 11.66 10.81
C LEU A 112 -8.40 10.19 11.29
N PRO A 113 -9.52 9.63 11.82
CA PRO A 113 -9.47 8.30 12.43
C PRO A 113 -9.30 7.16 11.40
N ILE A 114 -9.85 7.27 10.17
CA ILE A 114 -9.64 6.23 9.16
C ILE A 114 -8.18 6.23 8.71
N ALA A 115 -7.54 7.39 8.48
CA ALA A 115 -6.14 7.47 8.14
C ALA A 115 -5.22 6.95 9.26
N LEU A 116 -5.55 7.25 10.52
CA LEU A 116 -4.82 6.71 11.67
C LEU A 116 -4.93 5.19 11.73
N GLY A 117 -6.13 4.64 11.65
CA GLY A 117 -6.38 3.20 11.64
C GLY A 117 -5.68 2.49 10.48
N ALA A 118 -5.73 3.09 9.29
CA ALA A 118 -5.03 2.60 8.11
C ALA A 118 -3.50 2.60 8.31
N SER A 119 -2.93 3.63 8.95
CA SER A 119 -1.50 3.69 9.25
C SER A 119 -1.07 2.62 10.25
N LEU A 120 -1.91 2.32 11.26
CA LEU A 120 -1.65 1.28 12.26
C LEU A 120 -1.71 -0.13 11.68
N MET A 121 -2.64 -0.41 10.75
CA MET A 121 -2.80 -1.73 10.13
C MET A 121 -1.97 -1.92 8.86
N GLY A 122 -1.53 -0.83 8.22
CA GLY A 122 -1.01 -0.83 6.87
C GLY A 122 0.48 -1.16 6.77
N ASN A 123 1.05 -0.71 5.67
CA ASN A 123 2.36 -1.11 5.16
C ASN A 123 3.50 -1.10 6.19
N LEU A 124 3.59 -0.11 7.08
CA LEU A 124 4.67 -0.04 8.07
C LEU A 124 4.60 -1.22 9.06
N SER A 125 3.42 -1.50 9.58
CA SER A 125 3.21 -2.60 10.55
C SER A 125 3.43 -3.96 9.92
N VAL A 126 2.88 -4.19 8.73
CA VAL A 126 3.01 -5.48 8.03
C VAL A 126 4.42 -5.69 7.49
N SER A 127 5.08 -4.65 7.01
CA SER A 127 6.48 -4.73 6.56
C SER A 127 7.41 -5.08 7.73
N LYS A 128 7.19 -4.48 8.91
CA LYS A 128 7.94 -4.81 10.12
C LYS A 128 7.70 -6.26 10.55
N LEU A 129 6.44 -6.74 10.46
CA LEU A 129 6.12 -8.14 10.72
C LEU A 129 6.90 -9.08 9.80
N VAL A 130 6.82 -8.86 8.49
CA VAL A 130 7.52 -9.68 7.49
C VAL A 130 9.04 -9.63 7.70
N SER A 131 9.61 -8.47 7.97
CA SER A 131 11.07 -8.30 8.17
C SER A 131 11.60 -9.00 9.42
N ARG A 132 10.76 -9.31 10.42
CA ARG A 132 11.17 -10.13 11.57
C ARG A 132 11.32 -11.62 11.23
N TRP A 133 10.57 -12.08 10.23
CA TRP A 133 10.55 -13.48 9.80
C TRP A 133 11.56 -13.79 8.69
N PHE A 134 11.95 -12.77 7.91
CA PHE A 134 12.80 -12.95 6.73
C PHE A 134 14.07 -12.10 6.81
N ARG A 135 15.20 -12.73 6.50
CA ARG A 135 16.51 -12.09 6.33
C ARG A 135 17.02 -12.30 4.91
N GLU A 136 17.11 -13.55 4.46
CA GLU A 136 17.60 -13.90 3.13
C GLU A 136 16.58 -13.54 2.05
N TYR A 137 15.30 -13.89 2.23
CA TYR A 137 14.24 -13.65 1.24
C TYR A 137 13.36 -12.44 1.57
N THR A 138 13.84 -11.49 2.36
CA THR A 138 13.08 -10.30 2.78
C THR A 138 12.48 -9.54 1.59
N GLY A 139 13.26 -9.32 0.53
CA GLY A 139 12.80 -8.60 -0.67
C GLY A 139 11.63 -9.31 -1.37
N ARG A 140 11.70 -10.63 -1.51
CA ARG A 140 10.62 -11.45 -2.10
C ARG A 140 9.38 -11.46 -1.20
N ALA A 141 9.57 -11.63 0.09
CA ALA A 141 8.50 -11.67 1.07
C ALA A 141 7.72 -10.35 1.12
N LEU A 142 8.43 -9.22 1.19
CA LEU A 142 7.83 -7.87 1.13
C LEU A 142 7.18 -7.60 -0.24
N GLY A 143 7.79 -8.05 -1.33
CA GLY A 143 7.21 -7.95 -2.67
C GLY A 143 5.87 -8.67 -2.78
N ILE A 144 5.77 -9.90 -2.26
CA ILE A 144 4.52 -10.67 -2.24
C ILE A 144 3.48 -10.02 -1.32
N ALA A 145 3.87 -9.55 -0.12
CA ALA A 145 2.98 -8.81 0.77
C ALA A 145 2.38 -7.57 0.07
N ALA A 146 3.21 -6.78 -0.62
CA ALA A 146 2.78 -5.59 -1.35
C ALA A 146 1.86 -5.86 -2.56
N LEU A 147 1.72 -7.12 -3.02
CA LEU A 147 0.71 -7.47 -4.03
C LEU A 147 -0.71 -7.24 -3.52
N GLY A 148 -0.95 -7.29 -2.20
CA GLY A 148 -2.25 -6.99 -1.60
C GLY A 148 -2.78 -5.63 -2.00
N VAL A 149 -1.94 -4.60 -2.01
CA VAL A 149 -2.27 -3.23 -2.46
C VAL A 149 -2.74 -3.21 -3.92
N SER A 150 -2.00 -3.89 -4.82
CA SER A 150 -2.37 -3.89 -6.24
C SER A 150 -3.60 -4.75 -6.51
N PHE A 151 -3.74 -5.88 -5.79
CA PHE A 151 -4.91 -6.75 -5.92
C PHE A 151 -6.18 -6.04 -5.41
N SER A 152 -6.08 -5.23 -4.35
CA SER A 152 -7.20 -4.39 -3.90
C SER A 152 -7.63 -3.38 -4.97
N GLY A 153 -6.68 -2.80 -5.71
CA GLY A 153 -6.97 -1.89 -6.82
C GLY A 153 -7.72 -2.53 -7.99
N LEU A 154 -7.54 -3.83 -8.20
CA LEU A 154 -8.30 -4.59 -9.19
C LEU A 154 -9.71 -4.94 -8.70
N VAL A 155 -9.81 -5.40 -7.45
CA VAL A 155 -11.05 -5.97 -6.91
C VAL A 155 -11.98 -4.90 -6.35
N MET A 156 -11.48 -3.99 -5.52
CA MET A 156 -12.34 -3.12 -4.71
C MET A 156 -13.14 -2.08 -5.48
N PRO A 157 -12.62 -1.42 -6.53
CA PRO A 157 -13.45 -0.50 -7.32
C PRO A 157 -14.62 -1.21 -7.98
N ASN A 158 -14.39 -2.42 -8.54
CA ASN A 158 -15.44 -3.20 -9.18
C ASN A 158 -16.45 -3.76 -8.17
N LEU A 159 -15.96 -4.26 -7.02
CA LEU A 159 -16.85 -4.70 -5.93
C LEU A 159 -17.69 -3.53 -5.40
N THR A 160 -17.09 -2.36 -5.20
CA THR A 160 -17.79 -1.17 -4.75
C THR A 160 -18.85 -0.75 -5.77
N ASN A 161 -18.50 -0.74 -7.06
CA ASN A 161 -19.45 -0.43 -8.12
C ASN A 161 -20.62 -1.42 -8.13
N TYR A 162 -20.36 -2.71 -8.01
CA TYR A 162 -21.39 -3.74 -7.90
C TYR A 162 -22.32 -3.52 -6.69
N LEU A 163 -21.75 -3.18 -5.52
CA LEU A 163 -22.56 -2.86 -4.33
C LEU A 163 -23.46 -1.65 -4.55
N LEU A 164 -22.95 -0.59 -5.18
CA LEU A 164 -23.69 0.66 -5.35
C LEU A 164 -24.71 0.58 -6.51
N ILE A 165 -24.34 0.02 -7.64
CA ILE A 165 -25.16 0.05 -8.86
C ILE A 165 -26.06 -1.19 -8.96
N ASP A 166 -25.48 -2.40 -8.87
CA ASP A 166 -26.23 -3.65 -9.09
C ASP A 166 -27.10 -4.03 -7.89
N LEU A 167 -26.58 -3.83 -6.66
CA LEU A 167 -27.34 -4.09 -5.43
C LEU A 167 -28.11 -2.87 -4.91
N GLY A 168 -27.88 -1.67 -5.48
CA GLY A 168 -28.58 -0.45 -5.09
C GLY A 168 -28.26 0.02 -3.67
N LEU A 169 -27.12 -0.38 -3.11
CA LEU A 169 -26.71 0.05 -1.78
C LEU A 169 -26.19 1.49 -1.80
N SER A 170 -26.39 2.21 -0.71
CA SER A 170 -25.77 3.51 -0.51
C SER A 170 -24.27 3.37 -0.21
N TRP A 171 -23.50 4.44 -0.47
CA TRP A 171 -22.09 4.48 -0.09
C TRP A 171 -21.88 4.31 1.44
N ARG A 172 -22.86 4.69 2.25
CA ARG A 172 -22.87 4.49 3.70
C ARG A 172 -22.91 3.02 4.06
N GLU A 173 -23.76 2.25 3.40
CA GLU A 173 -23.87 0.79 3.60
C GLU A 173 -22.60 0.08 3.13
N ALA A 174 -22.00 0.51 2.03
CA ALA A 174 -20.73 -0.03 1.59
C ALA A 174 -19.63 0.13 2.66
N TYR A 175 -19.47 1.33 3.24
CA TYR A 175 -18.52 1.55 4.33
C TYR A 175 -18.90 0.83 5.61
N LEU A 176 -20.18 0.68 5.93
CA LEU A 176 -20.64 -0.14 7.05
C LEU A 176 -20.17 -1.58 6.90
N TYR A 177 -20.37 -2.18 5.72
CA TYR A 177 -19.91 -3.56 5.47
C TYR A 177 -18.39 -3.70 5.51
N TYR A 178 -17.64 -2.75 4.97
CA TYR A 178 -16.17 -2.75 5.08
C TYR A 178 -15.69 -2.64 6.52
N GLY A 179 -16.32 -1.80 7.32
CA GLY A 179 -16.02 -1.66 8.74
C GLY A 179 -16.37 -2.91 9.55
N LEU A 180 -17.54 -3.50 9.33
CA LEU A 180 -17.94 -4.77 9.94
C LEU A 180 -16.99 -5.91 9.56
N PHE A 181 -16.62 -6.00 8.28
CA PHE A 181 -15.65 -6.98 7.81
C PHE A 181 -14.30 -6.82 8.54
N THR A 182 -13.84 -5.59 8.70
CA THR A 182 -12.59 -5.32 9.43
C THR A 182 -12.66 -5.79 10.87
N LEU A 183 -13.75 -5.56 11.59
CA LEU A 183 -13.90 -5.98 12.98
C LEU A 183 -14.11 -7.49 13.13
N ILE A 184 -14.88 -8.10 12.23
CA ILE A 184 -15.26 -9.51 12.33
C ILE A 184 -14.19 -10.44 11.74
N VAL A 185 -13.44 -9.98 10.72
CA VAL A 185 -12.45 -10.81 10.03
C VAL A 185 -11.02 -10.39 10.39
N ASN A 186 -10.63 -9.12 10.18
CA ASN A 186 -9.24 -8.70 10.36
C ASN A 186 -8.81 -8.73 11.83
N ALA A 187 -9.63 -8.21 12.75
CA ALA A 187 -9.25 -8.18 14.17
C ALA A 187 -9.06 -9.59 14.77
N PRO A 188 -9.97 -10.58 14.57
CA PRO A 188 -9.74 -11.95 14.96
C PRO A 188 -8.56 -12.61 14.22
N LEU A 189 -8.41 -12.37 12.90
CA LEU A 189 -7.30 -12.91 12.14
C LEU A 189 -5.97 -12.46 12.76
N PHE A 190 -5.81 -11.18 13.07
CA PHE A 190 -4.60 -10.68 13.70
C PHE A 190 -4.42 -11.23 15.12
N ARG A 191 -5.51 -11.39 15.89
CA ARG A 191 -5.44 -11.93 17.25
C ARG A 191 -4.96 -13.37 17.31
N PHE A 192 -5.38 -14.18 16.36
CA PHE A 192 -5.15 -15.63 16.43
C PHE A 192 -4.04 -16.12 15.49
N LEU A 193 -3.76 -15.41 14.40
CA LEU A 193 -2.83 -15.91 13.38
C LEU A 193 -1.52 -15.12 13.31
N VAL A 194 -1.46 -13.87 13.79
CA VAL A 194 -0.20 -13.11 13.81
C VAL A 194 0.69 -13.64 14.93
N ILE A 195 1.91 -13.97 14.54
CA ILE A 195 3.01 -14.35 15.45
C ILE A 195 4.09 -13.30 15.24
N ASP A 196 4.43 -12.57 16.28
CA ASP A 196 5.31 -11.41 16.19
C ASP A 196 6.75 -11.78 15.82
N ASN A 197 7.26 -12.85 16.46
CA ASN A 197 8.63 -13.28 16.29
C ASN A 197 8.70 -14.78 16.02
N PRO A 198 9.64 -15.24 15.18
CA PRO A 198 9.85 -16.67 14.91
C PRO A 198 10.10 -17.51 16.16
N GLU A 199 10.76 -16.92 17.16
CA GLU A 199 11.13 -17.59 18.42
C GLU A 199 9.90 -18.01 19.25
N GLU A 200 8.75 -17.37 19.07
CA GLU A 200 7.48 -17.74 19.75
C GLU A 200 6.99 -19.14 19.34
N VAL A 201 7.50 -19.69 18.25
CA VAL A 201 7.15 -21.00 17.69
C VAL A 201 8.38 -21.88 17.44
N ASP A 202 9.47 -21.63 18.17
CA ASP A 202 10.73 -22.37 18.06
C ASP A 202 11.33 -22.38 16.64
N GLN A 203 11.14 -21.28 15.88
CA GLN A 203 11.71 -21.07 14.55
C GLN A 203 12.72 -19.92 14.58
N LEU A 204 13.62 -19.91 13.60
CA LEU A 204 14.54 -18.82 13.34
C LEU A 204 14.10 -18.09 12.07
N PRO A 205 14.48 -16.81 11.90
CA PRO A 205 14.33 -16.14 10.62
C PRO A 205 15.02 -16.92 9.50
N ASP A 206 14.52 -16.80 8.28
CA ASP A 206 15.11 -17.50 7.14
C ASP A 206 16.57 -17.11 6.92
N GLY A 207 17.38 -18.07 6.46
CA GLY A 207 18.80 -17.88 6.20
C GLY A 207 19.70 -17.81 7.44
N ILE A 208 19.17 -17.87 8.65
CA ILE A 208 19.95 -17.82 9.88
C ILE A 208 20.12 -19.22 10.48
N THR A 209 21.36 -19.62 10.73
CA THR A 209 21.70 -20.79 11.53
C THR A 209 21.98 -20.38 12.98
N LYS A 210 21.83 -21.33 13.94
CA LYS A 210 22.12 -21.06 15.37
C LYS A 210 23.53 -20.52 15.64
N ASN A 211 24.48 -20.77 14.73
CA ASN A 211 25.84 -20.25 14.85
C ASN A 211 25.99 -18.80 14.34
N ASP A 212 25.05 -18.32 13.55
CA ASP A 212 25.10 -16.98 12.99
C ASP A 212 24.44 -15.94 13.91
N GLU A 213 23.56 -16.36 14.81
CA GLU A 213 22.93 -15.50 15.82
C GLU A 213 23.96 -14.77 16.71
N GLN A 214 25.06 -15.45 17.04
CA GLN A 214 26.12 -14.87 17.88
C GLN A 214 26.98 -13.82 17.17
N LYS A 215 27.03 -13.85 15.82
CA LYS A 215 27.79 -12.88 15.02
C LYS A 215 27.01 -11.60 14.68
N LEU A 216 25.67 -11.67 14.71
CA LEU A 216 24.80 -10.55 14.33
C LEU A 216 24.66 -9.48 15.43
N THR A 217 25.06 -9.78 16.66
CA THR A 217 25.11 -8.83 17.78
C THR A 217 26.32 -7.90 17.77
N GLU A 218 27.27 -8.08 16.85
CA GLU A 218 28.55 -7.35 16.83
C GLU A 218 28.73 -6.41 15.61
N SER A 219 27.76 -6.26 14.73
CA SER A 219 27.84 -5.26 13.65
C SER A 219 27.40 -3.90 14.18
N ASP A 220 28.34 -3.08 14.63
CA ASP A 220 28.19 -1.64 14.79
C ASP A 220 27.98 -1.00 13.40
N ASP A 221 26.78 -1.11 12.86
CA ASP A 221 26.37 -0.36 11.68
C ASP A 221 26.22 1.11 12.09
N GLU A 222 27.09 1.98 11.59
CA GLU A 222 26.92 3.43 11.70
C GLU A 222 25.65 3.83 10.93
N ASP A 223 24.50 3.79 11.60
CA ASP A 223 23.24 4.26 11.07
C ASP A 223 23.32 5.77 10.76
N TRP A 224 22.85 6.11 9.56
CA TRP A 224 22.71 7.52 9.19
C TRP A 224 21.79 8.23 10.19
N THR A 225 22.32 9.23 10.88
CA THR A 225 21.47 10.07 11.75
C THR A 225 20.53 10.92 10.90
N LEU A 226 19.36 11.23 11.43
CA LEU A 226 18.38 12.10 10.76
C LEU A 226 19.00 13.42 10.30
N LYS A 227 19.91 13.99 11.09
CA LYS A 227 20.64 15.23 10.77
C LYS A 227 21.57 15.07 9.56
N GLN A 228 22.24 13.93 9.42
CA GLN A 228 23.09 13.63 8.26
C GLN A 228 22.26 13.45 6.99
N LEU A 229 21.10 12.74 7.07
CA LEU A 229 20.18 12.59 5.95
C LEU A 229 19.62 13.93 5.48
N LEU A 230 19.13 14.75 6.41
CA LEU A 230 18.56 16.07 6.08
C LEU A 230 19.60 17.05 5.52
N ASN A 231 20.88 16.89 5.82
CA ASN A 231 21.97 17.68 5.22
C ASN A 231 22.47 17.16 3.88
N ASN A 232 21.99 16.00 3.44
CA ASN A 232 22.48 15.38 2.20
C ASN A 232 21.63 15.82 0.99
N ARG A 233 22.26 16.47 0.01
CA ARG A 233 21.60 16.94 -1.21
C ARG A 233 20.93 15.80 -2.00
N ASN A 234 21.57 14.63 -2.08
CA ASN A 234 21.03 13.50 -2.82
C ASN A 234 19.74 12.96 -2.18
N PHE A 235 19.63 13.02 -0.85
CA PHE A 235 18.41 12.68 -0.15
C PHE A 235 17.23 13.53 -0.61
N TRP A 236 17.40 14.84 -0.68
CA TRP A 236 16.35 15.77 -1.12
C TRP A 236 15.99 15.61 -2.60
N VAL A 237 17.01 15.40 -3.46
CA VAL A 237 16.77 15.17 -4.90
C VAL A 237 15.96 13.89 -5.12
N LEU A 238 16.35 12.78 -4.50
CA LEU A 238 15.61 11.52 -4.63
C LEU A 238 14.21 11.63 -4.04
N SER A 239 14.08 12.21 -2.85
CA SER A 239 12.78 12.43 -2.20
C SER A 239 11.85 13.27 -3.07
N PHE A 240 12.37 14.34 -3.69
CA PHE A 240 11.58 15.21 -4.55
C PHE A 240 11.15 14.52 -5.85
N VAL A 241 12.04 13.76 -6.48
CA VAL A 241 11.71 12.99 -7.70
C VAL A 241 10.58 12.00 -7.42
N PHE A 242 10.70 11.19 -6.37
CA PHE A 242 9.65 10.25 -6.02
C PHE A 242 8.36 10.93 -5.53
N ALA A 243 8.48 12.04 -4.79
CA ALA A 243 7.31 12.82 -4.39
C ALA A 243 6.53 13.32 -5.61
N LEU A 244 7.21 13.86 -6.63
CA LEU A 244 6.58 14.28 -7.88
C LEU A 244 5.97 13.11 -8.65
N GLN A 245 6.66 11.97 -8.71
CA GLN A 245 6.15 10.75 -9.35
C GLN A 245 4.86 10.27 -8.68
N PHE A 246 4.85 10.17 -7.35
CA PHE A 246 3.66 9.78 -6.59
C PHE A 246 2.55 10.82 -6.70
N CYS A 247 2.87 12.12 -6.67
CA CYS A 247 1.91 13.19 -6.85
C CYS A 247 1.21 13.07 -8.22
N ALA A 248 1.97 12.92 -9.30
CA ALA A 248 1.41 12.72 -10.64
C ALA A 248 0.54 11.46 -10.73
N MET A 249 1.00 10.34 -10.11
CA MET A 249 0.23 9.10 -10.06
C MET A 249 -1.10 9.29 -9.32
N MET A 250 -1.07 9.91 -8.16
CA MET A 250 -2.27 10.14 -7.36
C MET A 250 -3.23 11.13 -8.02
N ALA A 251 -2.71 12.17 -8.69
CA ALA A 251 -3.54 13.10 -9.44
C ALA A 251 -4.33 12.41 -10.56
N VAL A 252 -3.69 11.54 -11.33
CA VAL A 252 -4.39 10.75 -12.36
C VAL A 252 -5.43 9.83 -11.73
N LEU A 253 -5.05 9.03 -10.74
CA LEU A 253 -5.96 8.07 -10.10
C LEU A 253 -7.14 8.74 -9.40
N ALA A 254 -6.94 9.90 -8.78
CA ALA A 254 -8.03 10.65 -8.12
C ALA A 254 -9.05 11.23 -9.11
N HIS A 255 -8.63 11.53 -10.34
CA HIS A 255 -9.48 12.22 -11.31
C HIS A 255 -9.99 11.33 -12.45
N ILE A 256 -9.44 10.13 -12.64
CA ILE A 256 -9.74 9.29 -13.80
C ILE A 256 -11.20 8.85 -13.86
N THR A 257 -11.83 8.59 -12.72
CA THR A 257 -13.25 8.22 -12.67
C THR A 257 -14.17 9.37 -13.06
N PHE A 258 -13.87 10.59 -12.61
CA PHE A 258 -14.57 11.80 -13.05
C PHE A 258 -14.35 12.05 -14.54
N TYR A 259 -13.12 11.92 -15.03
CA TYR A 259 -12.78 12.08 -16.45
C TYR A 259 -13.56 11.10 -17.33
N ALA A 260 -13.67 9.84 -16.90
CA ALA A 260 -14.45 8.83 -17.60
C ALA A 260 -15.96 9.16 -17.58
N SER A 261 -16.49 9.61 -16.43
CA SER A 261 -17.90 9.97 -16.29
C SER A 261 -18.28 11.18 -17.16
N GLU A 262 -17.45 12.24 -17.21
CA GLU A 262 -17.65 13.44 -18.04
C GLU A 262 -17.64 13.11 -19.55
N ARG A 263 -16.99 12.02 -19.95
CA ARG A 263 -16.96 11.52 -21.33
C ARG A 263 -18.12 10.56 -21.68
N GLY A 264 -19.04 10.33 -20.74
CA GLY A 264 -20.16 9.40 -20.91
C GLY A 264 -19.81 7.94 -20.65
N TRP A 265 -18.67 7.65 -19.98
CA TRP A 265 -18.21 6.30 -19.66
C TRP A 265 -18.35 6.00 -18.15
N ALA A 266 -19.40 6.52 -17.52
CA ALA A 266 -19.63 6.39 -16.08
C ALA A 266 -19.73 4.92 -15.63
N GLU A 267 -20.44 4.08 -16.40
CA GLU A 267 -20.58 2.63 -16.11
C GLU A 267 -19.24 1.88 -16.15
N GLN A 268 -18.29 2.34 -16.99
CA GLN A 268 -16.98 1.73 -17.13
C GLN A 268 -15.91 2.38 -16.21
N ALA A 269 -16.25 3.42 -15.46
CA ALA A 269 -15.28 4.21 -14.69
C ALA A 269 -14.50 3.36 -13.66
N ALA A 270 -15.19 2.45 -12.96
CA ALA A 270 -14.58 1.52 -12.00
C ALA A 270 -13.62 0.54 -12.69
N TRP A 271 -14.02 0.01 -13.85
CA TRP A 271 -13.16 -0.86 -14.64
C TRP A 271 -11.92 -0.15 -15.19
N ILE A 272 -12.10 1.06 -15.76
CA ILE A 272 -11.01 1.91 -16.26
C ILE A 272 -9.99 2.16 -15.13
N PHE A 273 -10.46 2.54 -13.96
CA PHE A 273 -9.59 2.72 -12.79
C PHE A 273 -8.84 1.45 -12.42
N SER A 274 -9.52 0.30 -12.41
CA SER A 274 -8.94 -0.99 -12.03
C SER A 274 -7.86 -1.49 -13.01
N MET A 275 -7.89 -1.04 -14.27
CA MET A 275 -6.93 -1.45 -15.29
C MET A 275 -5.49 -1.02 -14.99
N TYR A 276 -5.30 -0.09 -14.09
CA TYR A 276 -3.99 0.27 -13.56
C TYR A 276 -3.34 -0.88 -12.76
N ALA A 277 -4.14 -1.70 -12.04
CA ALA A 277 -3.64 -2.57 -10.97
C ALA A 277 -2.78 -3.75 -11.47
N VAL A 278 -3.26 -4.48 -12.49
CA VAL A 278 -2.55 -5.67 -13.02
C VAL A 278 -1.19 -5.29 -13.63
N PRO A 279 -1.09 -4.29 -14.53
CA PRO A 279 0.19 -3.85 -15.03
C PRO A 279 1.12 -3.31 -13.94
N ALA A 280 0.58 -2.66 -12.90
CA ALA A 280 1.37 -2.22 -11.75
C ALA A 280 1.96 -3.40 -10.96
N MET A 281 1.24 -4.54 -10.84
CA MET A 281 1.78 -5.77 -10.26
C MET A 281 2.91 -6.33 -11.11
N ILE A 282 2.69 -6.45 -12.42
CA ILE A 282 3.69 -6.95 -13.38
C ILE A 282 4.94 -6.07 -13.36
N SER A 283 4.76 -4.76 -13.33
CA SER A 283 5.85 -3.78 -13.27
C SER A 283 6.78 -4.00 -12.08
N LYS A 284 6.24 -4.26 -10.89
CA LYS A 284 7.04 -4.54 -9.69
C LYS A 284 7.94 -5.77 -9.90
N LEU A 285 7.41 -6.82 -10.50
CA LEU A 285 8.15 -8.06 -10.77
C LEU A 285 9.20 -7.85 -11.87
N VAL A 286 8.81 -7.18 -12.97
CA VAL A 286 9.68 -6.92 -14.11
C VAL A 286 10.86 -6.04 -13.73
N PHE A 287 10.62 -4.90 -13.08
CA PHE A 287 11.71 -4.00 -12.66
C PHE A 287 12.57 -4.62 -11.57
N GLY A 288 11.99 -5.39 -10.63
CA GLY A 288 12.77 -6.17 -9.66
C GLY A 288 13.72 -7.14 -10.35
N TRP A 289 13.21 -7.94 -11.28
CA TRP A 289 14.00 -8.90 -12.05
C TRP A 289 15.08 -8.21 -12.92
N LEU A 290 14.75 -7.09 -13.57
CA LEU A 290 15.72 -6.34 -14.38
C LEU A 290 16.90 -5.83 -13.54
N ILE A 291 16.66 -5.36 -12.33
CA ILE A 291 17.72 -4.87 -11.43
C ILE A 291 18.58 -6.04 -10.93
N GLU A 292 18.00 -7.18 -10.60
CA GLU A 292 18.73 -8.39 -10.25
C GLU A 292 19.62 -8.86 -11.42
N ASN A 293 19.16 -8.69 -12.67
CA ASN A 293 19.92 -9.00 -13.90
C ASN A 293 20.80 -7.84 -14.40
N LYS A 294 21.35 -7.05 -13.48
CA LYS A 294 22.36 -5.99 -13.71
C LYS A 294 21.87 -4.70 -14.39
N MET A 295 20.56 -4.45 -14.47
CA MET A 295 20.06 -3.13 -14.85
C MET A 295 20.41 -2.10 -13.76
N ASP A 296 20.96 -0.95 -14.14
CA ASP A 296 21.20 0.11 -13.18
C ASP A 296 19.86 0.63 -12.60
N ALA A 297 19.80 0.78 -11.28
CA ALA A 297 18.58 1.23 -10.60
C ALA A 297 18.11 2.62 -11.07
N ARG A 298 19.04 3.51 -11.46
CA ARG A 298 18.70 4.84 -12.01
C ARG A 298 18.03 4.72 -13.37
N LEU A 299 18.52 3.80 -14.21
CA LEU A 299 17.91 3.53 -15.52
C LEU A 299 16.53 2.92 -15.37
N ALA A 300 16.32 2.01 -14.39
CA ALA A 300 15.02 1.44 -14.09
C ALA A 300 14.01 2.53 -13.67
N VAL A 301 14.41 3.44 -12.76
CA VAL A 301 13.57 4.59 -12.34
C VAL A 301 13.26 5.50 -13.53
N SER A 302 14.24 5.85 -14.34
CA SER A 302 14.05 6.72 -15.51
C SER A 302 13.08 6.09 -16.53
N THR A 303 13.22 4.79 -16.79
CA THR A 303 12.31 4.05 -17.69
C THR A 303 10.88 4.04 -17.15
N SER A 304 10.71 3.77 -15.85
CA SER A 304 9.42 3.80 -15.16
C SER A 304 8.75 5.19 -15.31
N LEU A 305 9.50 6.26 -15.07
CA LEU A 305 9.02 7.64 -15.22
C LEU A 305 8.61 7.98 -16.66
N VAL A 306 9.40 7.56 -17.67
CA VAL A 306 9.09 7.79 -19.09
C VAL A 306 7.80 7.07 -19.48
N ILE A 307 7.64 5.81 -19.09
CA ILE A 307 6.41 5.06 -19.38
C ILE A 307 5.20 5.72 -18.71
N GLN A 308 5.32 6.16 -17.48
CA GLN A 308 4.25 6.86 -16.76
C GLN A 308 3.90 8.19 -17.44
N LEU A 309 4.90 8.96 -17.87
CA LEU A 309 4.71 10.23 -18.61
C LEU A 309 3.97 9.98 -19.92
N VAL A 310 4.40 9.01 -20.72
CA VAL A 310 3.74 8.64 -21.98
C VAL A 310 2.29 8.25 -21.72
N GLY A 311 2.03 7.39 -20.73
CA GLY A 311 0.67 7.04 -20.33
C GLY A 311 -0.17 8.26 -19.97
N THR A 312 0.38 9.19 -19.18
CA THR A 312 -0.31 10.44 -18.79
C THR A 312 -0.68 11.29 -20.01
N LEU A 313 0.25 11.46 -20.95
CA LEU A 313 -0.01 12.25 -22.16
C LEU A 313 -1.06 11.60 -23.07
N LEU A 314 -1.04 10.26 -23.18
CA LEU A 314 -2.01 9.53 -23.99
C LEU A 314 -3.44 9.62 -23.42
N ILE A 315 -3.64 9.85 -22.12
CA ILE A 315 -4.97 10.06 -21.54
C ILE A 315 -5.71 11.23 -22.26
N LEU A 316 -4.97 12.28 -22.60
CA LEU A 316 -5.54 13.49 -23.21
C LEU A 316 -6.13 13.25 -24.62
N VAL A 317 -5.64 12.24 -25.32
CA VAL A 317 -6.04 11.90 -26.70
C VAL A 317 -6.91 10.65 -26.77
N SER A 318 -7.39 10.15 -25.64
CA SER A 318 -8.29 8.97 -25.60
C SER A 318 -9.67 9.31 -26.16
N GLU A 319 -10.17 8.49 -27.10
CA GLU A 319 -11.44 8.69 -27.79
C GLU A 319 -12.51 7.66 -27.38
N SER A 320 -12.13 6.57 -26.68
CA SER A 320 -13.03 5.52 -26.23
C SER A 320 -12.65 4.99 -24.84
N SER A 321 -13.64 4.39 -24.15
CA SER A 321 -13.42 3.76 -22.84
C SER A 321 -12.42 2.62 -22.90
N SER A 322 -12.42 1.82 -23.97
CA SER A 322 -11.46 0.74 -24.18
C SER A 322 -10.04 1.25 -24.38
N GLN A 323 -9.88 2.33 -25.17
CA GLN A 323 -8.59 2.97 -25.38
C GLN A 323 -8.08 3.57 -24.07
N LEU A 324 -8.92 4.27 -23.31
CA LEU A 324 -8.56 4.79 -22.00
C LEU A 324 -8.14 3.70 -21.03
N SER A 325 -8.83 2.56 -21.03
CA SER A 325 -8.46 1.39 -20.20
C SER A 325 -7.04 0.88 -20.51
N LEU A 326 -6.67 0.77 -21.80
CA LEU A 326 -5.31 0.36 -22.21
C LEU A 326 -4.27 1.42 -21.84
N ILE A 327 -4.60 2.69 -21.95
CA ILE A 327 -3.71 3.80 -21.57
C ILE A 327 -3.47 3.79 -20.04
N ILE A 328 -4.51 3.56 -19.23
CA ILE A 328 -4.40 3.43 -17.78
C ILE A 328 -3.58 2.18 -17.41
N ALA A 329 -3.68 1.10 -18.18
CA ALA A 329 -2.83 -0.06 -18.01
C ALA A 329 -1.34 0.26 -18.26
N LEU A 330 -1.03 1.01 -19.32
CA LEU A 330 0.34 1.49 -19.60
C LEU A 330 0.85 2.43 -18.50
N PHE A 331 -0.01 3.37 -18.06
CA PHE A 331 0.27 4.27 -16.95
C PHE A 331 0.57 3.50 -15.66
N GLY A 332 -0.23 2.46 -15.37
CA GLY A 332 -0.05 1.56 -14.23
C GLY A 332 1.27 0.78 -14.30
N PHE A 333 1.67 0.33 -15.48
CA PHE A 333 2.98 -0.31 -15.66
C PHE A 333 4.13 0.67 -15.39
N GLY A 334 4.02 1.92 -15.81
CA GLY A 334 5.01 2.95 -15.50
C GLY A 334 5.08 3.28 -14.00
N GLY A 335 3.93 3.56 -13.37
CA GLY A 335 3.88 4.01 -11.98
C GLY A 335 3.99 2.89 -10.92
N GLY A 336 3.64 1.65 -11.28
CA GLY A 336 3.49 0.55 -10.32
C GLY A 336 4.76 0.16 -9.57
N ALA A 337 5.93 0.25 -10.20
CA ALA A 337 7.20 -0.06 -9.58
C ALA A 337 7.80 1.10 -8.75
N ALA A 338 7.16 2.26 -8.69
CA ALA A 338 7.71 3.45 -8.02
C ALA A 338 8.14 3.18 -6.58
N LEU A 339 7.31 2.50 -5.78
CA LEU A 339 7.62 2.19 -4.39
C LEU A 339 8.82 1.23 -4.22
N PRO A 340 8.86 0.04 -4.84
CA PRO A 340 10.03 -0.81 -4.73
C PRO A 340 11.29 -0.18 -5.32
N LEU A 341 11.18 0.57 -6.42
CA LEU A 341 12.32 1.29 -7.01
C LEU A 341 12.87 2.37 -6.08
N SER A 342 11.98 3.12 -5.38
CA SER A 342 12.43 4.08 -4.38
C SER A 342 13.20 3.41 -3.26
N ASN A 343 12.67 2.33 -2.69
CA ASN A 343 13.34 1.57 -1.63
C ASN A 343 14.72 1.05 -2.07
N ILE A 344 14.80 0.45 -3.26
CA ILE A 344 16.07 -0.06 -3.80
C ILE A 344 17.08 1.08 -3.98
N LEU A 345 16.66 2.21 -4.54
CA LEU A 345 17.56 3.33 -4.80
C LEU A 345 18.02 4.03 -3.52
N PHE A 346 17.10 4.23 -2.55
CA PHE A 346 17.47 4.77 -1.23
C PHE A 346 18.43 3.82 -0.50
N ASN A 347 18.16 2.52 -0.48
CA ASN A 347 19.05 1.55 0.13
C ASN A 347 20.43 1.53 -0.55
N LYS A 348 20.46 1.56 -1.89
CA LYS A 348 21.73 1.60 -2.63
C LYS A 348 22.58 2.85 -2.33
N VAL A 349 21.94 3.98 -2.04
CA VAL A 349 22.64 5.25 -1.78
C VAL A 349 23.06 5.41 -0.32
N TYR A 350 22.22 4.95 0.63
CA TYR A 350 22.41 5.24 2.05
C TYR A 350 22.81 4.03 2.89
N THR A 351 22.48 2.80 2.44
CA THR A 351 22.81 1.59 3.20
C THR A 351 24.12 0.93 2.71
N GLN A 352 24.66 1.32 1.55
CA GLN A 352 25.94 0.75 1.05
C GLN A 352 27.16 1.08 1.93
N LYS A 353 27.06 2.04 2.88
CA LYS A 353 28.10 2.25 3.88
C LYS A 353 27.92 1.37 5.11
N SER A 354 26.72 0.88 5.35
CA SER A 354 26.36 0.00 6.47
C SER A 354 26.48 -1.48 6.14
N PHE A 355 26.28 -1.85 4.86
CA PHE A 355 26.54 -3.21 4.38
C PHE A 355 27.89 -3.21 3.67
N GLY A 356 28.93 -3.64 4.37
CA GLY A 356 30.22 -3.93 3.77
C GLY A 356 30.07 -5.06 2.73
N PHE A 357 29.72 -4.71 1.51
CA PHE A 357 29.87 -5.60 0.37
C PHE A 357 31.29 -5.44 -0.15
N SER A 358 32.16 -6.29 0.34
CA SER A 358 33.39 -6.67 -0.36
C SER A 358 33.06 -7.60 -1.50
#